data_4c26f6ae662e6c0e65eb9122cfb7fb65
#
_entry.id   4c26f6ae662e6c0e65eb9122cfb7fb65
#
_cell.length_a   1.000
_cell.length_b   1.000
_cell.length_c   1.000
_cell.angle_alpha   90.00
_cell.angle_beta   90.00
_cell.angle_gamma   90.00
#
_symmetry.space_group_name_H-M   'P 1'
#
loop_
_entity.id
_entity.type
_entity.pdbx_description
1 polymer ?
#
loop_
_entity_poly.entity_id
_entity_poly.type
_entity_poly.pdbx_seq_one_letter_code
_entity_poly.pdbx_strand_id
1 'polypeptide(L)'
;AIGIALCFPTAAGSTTPVKDYIDYKTYSLYLLDFNYKQFNCLDKLYTKESNWRPEAVNGSHNGIPQGRSEWLATVDGYKQVVWGLNYISGRYGEPCAALDHWSKYGWH
;
A
#
# COMPACT_ATOMS: atom_id res chain seq x y z
N ALA A 1 -5.47 -5.35 -30.72
CA ALA A 1 -5.20 -5.45 -30.36
C ALA A 1 -4.49 -5.21 -30.05
N ILE A 2 -4.59 -4.97 -30.23
CA ILE A 2 -4.04 -4.92 -29.91
C ILE A 2 -3.23 -5.07 -29.37
N GLY A 3 -3.08 -4.91 -29.36
CA GLY A 3 -2.31 -5.28 -28.85
C GLY A 3 -1.67 -5.05 -28.18
N ILE A 4 -1.73 -4.85 -28.20
CA ILE A 4 -1.23 -4.78 -27.59
C ILE A 4 -0.59 -5.18 -26.88
N ALA A 5 -0.59 -5.33 -26.98
CA ALA A 5 -0.08 -5.86 -26.34
C ALA A 5 0.79 -6.15 -26.14
N LEU A 6 0.88 -6.05 -26.60
CA LEU A 6 1.61 -6.47 -26.51
C LEU A 6 2.54 -6.42 -26.06
N CYS A 7 2.52 -6.07 -26.20
CA CYS A 7 3.29 -6.22 -25.81
C CYS A 7 3.96 -6.18 -25.10
N PHE A 8 4.02 -6.10 -25.11
CA PHE A 8 4.60 -6.30 -24.41
C PHE A 8 5.38 -6.86 -24.12
N PRO A 9 5.54 -6.83 -24.49
CA PRO A 9 6.20 -7.46 -24.22
C PRO A 9 6.97 -7.66 -23.87
N THR A 10 7.00 -7.60 -24.01
CA THR A 10 7.63 -7.99 -23.76
C THR A 10 8.16 -8.36 -23.28
N ALA A 11 7.73 -7.77 -23.09
CA ALA A 11 8.40 -8.35 -22.65
C ALA A 11 8.83 -9.25 -22.73
N ALA A 12 8.78 -9.17 -23.53
CA ALA A 12 9.41 -10.39 -23.90
C ALA A 12 10.63 -10.59 -23.03
N GLY A 13 10.76 -11.67 -22.42
CA GLY A 13 11.92 -11.98 -21.62
C GLY A 13 12.08 -11.24 -20.30
N SER A 14 11.29 -10.20 -20.08
CA SER A 14 11.38 -9.51 -18.80
C SER A 14 10.67 -10.30 -17.73
N THR A 15 11.36 -10.56 -16.63
CA THR A 15 10.78 -11.24 -15.47
C THR A 15 10.58 -10.28 -14.30
N THR A 16 10.90 -9.01 -14.48
CA THR A 16 10.79 -8.02 -13.42
C THR A 16 9.34 -7.68 -13.18
N PRO A 17 8.82 -7.87 -11.97
CA PRO A 17 7.45 -7.50 -11.64
C PRO A 17 7.21 -6.00 -11.80
N VAL A 18 5.97 -5.63 -12.12
CA VAL A 18 5.60 -4.22 -12.27
C VAL A 18 5.99 -3.40 -11.05
N LYS A 19 5.84 -3.94 -9.86
CA LYS A 19 6.17 -3.24 -8.61
C LYS A 19 7.63 -2.77 -8.54
N ASP A 20 8.54 -3.40 -9.27
CA ASP A 20 9.95 -3.02 -9.23
C ASP A 20 10.22 -1.71 -9.99
N TYR A 21 9.24 -1.21 -10.73
CA TYR A 21 9.37 0.00 -11.53
C TYR A 21 8.57 1.19 -10.99
N ILE A 22 7.76 0.98 -9.94
CA ILE A 22 6.91 2.04 -9.43
C ILE A 22 7.08 2.15 -7.91
N ASP A 23 6.82 3.33 -7.38
CA ASP A 23 6.94 3.56 -5.94
C ASP A 23 5.75 2.96 -5.18
N TYR A 24 5.84 2.99 -3.86
CA TYR A 24 4.82 2.39 -3.00
C TYR A 24 3.46 3.08 -3.15
N LYS A 25 3.46 4.39 -3.34
CA LYS A 25 2.20 5.13 -3.52
C LYS A 25 1.52 4.73 -4.82
N THR A 26 2.28 4.70 -5.92
CA THR A 26 1.75 4.30 -7.22
C THR A 26 1.26 2.86 -7.18
N TYR A 27 2.00 1.98 -6.50
CA TYR A 27 1.59 0.60 -6.35
C TYR A 27 0.27 0.49 -5.59
N SER A 28 0.11 1.27 -4.52
CA SER A 28 -1.14 1.25 -3.75
C SER A 28 -2.32 1.79 -4.57
N LEU A 29 -2.08 2.82 -5.39
CA LEU A 29 -3.12 3.33 -6.29
C LEU A 29 -3.56 2.25 -7.28
N TYR A 30 -2.60 1.50 -7.83
CA TYR A 30 -2.90 0.35 -8.69
C TYR A 30 -3.75 -0.69 -7.96
N LEU A 31 -3.38 -1.03 -6.73
CA LEU A 31 -4.14 -2.01 -5.94
C LEU A 31 -5.54 -1.53 -5.60
N LEU A 32 -5.74 -0.22 -5.52
CA LEU A 32 -7.05 0.39 -5.30
C LEU A 32 -7.83 0.60 -6.60
N ASP A 33 -7.35 -0.01 -7.69
CA ASP A 33 -7.99 0.08 -9.00
C ASP A 33 -8.17 1.54 -9.45
N PHE A 34 -7.15 2.37 -9.17
CA PHE A 34 -7.11 3.79 -9.53
C PHE A 34 -8.26 4.60 -8.93
N ASN A 35 -8.78 4.16 -7.79
CA ASN A 35 -9.75 4.95 -7.04
C ASN A 35 -9.03 6.08 -6.30
N TYR A 36 -8.95 7.25 -6.92
CA TYR A 36 -8.18 8.37 -6.39
C TYR A 36 -8.72 8.88 -5.06
N LYS A 37 -10.03 8.80 -4.85
CA LYS A 37 -10.62 9.22 -3.58
C LYS A 37 -10.08 8.37 -2.43
N GLN A 38 -10.11 7.06 -2.61
CA GLN A 38 -9.61 6.15 -1.58
C GLN A 38 -8.10 6.22 -1.45
N PHE A 39 -7.39 6.40 -2.56
CA PHE A 39 -5.94 6.58 -2.52
C PHE A 39 -5.55 7.84 -1.73
N ASN A 40 -6.26 8.95 -1.94
CA ASN A 40 -5.95 10.19 -1.22
C ASN A 40 -6.11 10.00 0.30
N CYS A 41 -7.12 9.25 0.71
CA CYS A 41 -7.28 8.91 2.12
C CYS A 41 -6.14 8.03 2.63
N LEU A 42 -5.74 7.04 1.85
CA LEU A 42 -4.62 6.16 2.21
C LEU A 42 -3.32 6.96 2.33
N ASP A 43 -3.08 7.85 1.38
CA ASP A 43 -1.87 8.68 1.38
C ASP A 43 -1.80 9.54 2.65
N LYS A 44 -2.90 10.16 3.04
CA LYS A 44 -2.95 10.93 4.28
C LYS A 44 -2.68 10.06 5.49
N LEU A 45 -3.31 8.89 5.54
CA LEU A 45 -3.15 7.97 6.66
C LEU A 45 -1.69 7.49 6.78
N TYR A 46 -1.12 6.97 5.70
CA TYR A 46 0.22 6.40 5.73
C TYR A 46 1.33 7.45 5.84
N THR A 47 1.06 8.68 5.40
CA THR A 47 1.97 9.79 5.65
C THR A 47 2.07 10.05 7.16
N LYS A 48 0.94 10.01 7.86
CA LYS A 48 0.92 10.21 9.31
C LYS A 48 1.50 9.02 10.07
N GLU A 49 1.25 7.81 9.59
CA GLU A 49 1.70 6.60 10.29
C GLU A 49 3.21 6.40 10.18
N SER A 50 3.76 6.51 8.99
CA SER A 50 5.15 6.14 8.74
C SER A 50 5.87 7.04 7.75
N ASN A 51 5.17 8.00 7.18
CA ASN A 51 5.64 8.78 6.03
C ASN A 51 6.05 7.83 4.89
N TRP A 52 5.27 6.76 4.71
CA TRP A 52 5.50 5.74 3.67
C TRP A 52 6.85 5.03 3.78
N ARG A 53 7.46 4.99 4.96
CA ARG A 53 8.77 4.36 5.14
C ARG A 53 8.62 2.90 5.57
N PRO A 54 9.11 1.96 4.75
CA PRO A 54 8.99 0.54 5.10
C PRO A 54 9.76 0.15 6.36
N GLU A 55 10.80 0.93 6.71
CA GLU A 55 11.63 0.64 7.88
C GLU A 55 11.11 1.28 9.17
N ALA A 56 9.98 2.00 9.11
CA ALA A 56 9.46 2.68 10.30
C ALA A 56 9.05 1.70 11.38
N VAL A 57 9.49 1.97 12.61
CA VAL A 57 9.17 1.16 13.79
C VAL A 57 8.78 2.08 14.92
N ASN A 58 7.64 1.81 15.55
CA ASN A 58 7.18 2.53 16.73
C ASN A 58 6.64 1.51 17.72
N GLY A 59 7.51 1.10 18.67
CA GLY A 59 7.16 0.04 19.60
C GLY A 59 6.89 -1.27 18.88
N SER A 60 5.68 -1.78 18.99
CA SER A 60 5.27 -3.03 18.34
C SER A 60 4.66 -2.81 16.95
N HIS A 61 4.68 -1.57 16.44
CA HIS A 61 4.10 -1.22 15.15
C HIS A 61 5.19 -1.08 14.10
N ASN A 62 5.01 -1.71 12.97
CA ASN A 62 6.04 -1.85 11.93
C ASN A 62 5.56 -1.46 10.56
N GLY A 63 6.48 -0.86 9.78
CA GLY A 63 6.34 -0.66 8.35
C GLY A 63 5.43 0.46 7.94
N ILE A 64 5.16 0.53 6.65
CA ILE A 64 4.32 1.58 6.06
C ILE A 64 2.97 1.68 6.77
N PRO A 65 2.25 0.57 7.00
CA PRO A 65 0.93 0.64 7.64
C PRO A 65 0.98 0.77 9.15
N GLN A 66 2.15 0.67 9.78
CA GLN A 66 2.30 0.64 11.23
C GLN A 66 1.39 -0.40 11.86
N GLY A 67 1.44 -1.60 11.28
CA GLY A 67 0.68 -2.73 11.79
C GLY A 67 1.38 -3.39 12.98
N ARG A 68 0.57 -3.95 13.87
CA ARG A 68 1.11 -4.69 15.02
C ARG A 68 1.42 -6.11 14.58
N SER A 69 2.46 -6.24 13.78
CA SER A 69 2.90 -7.53 13.26
C SER A 69 4.41 -7.47 13.01
N GLU A 70 5.15 -8.40 13.62
CA GLU A 70 6.59 -8.50 13.41
C GLU A 70 6.91 -8.91 11.97
N TRP A 71 6.00 -9.64 11.33
CA TRP A 71 6.17 -10.05 9.95
C TRP A 71 6.43 -8.86 9.03
N LEU A 72 5.76 -7.72 9.30
CA LEU A 72 5.94 -6.51 8.50
C LEU A 72 7.39 -6.02 8.47
N ALA A 73 8.14 -6.26 9.53
CA ALA A 73 9.54 -5.86 9.58
C ALA A 73 10.44 -6.77 8.74
N THR A 74 9.93 -7.90 8.26
CA THR A 74 10.71 -8.90 7.51
C THR A 74 10.48 -8.85 6.00
N VAL A 75 9.57 -8.03 5.52
CA VAL A 75 9.18 -7.99 4.11
C VAL A 75 9.37 -6.60 3.53
N ASP A 76 9.38 -6.51 2.20
CA ASP A 76 9.56 -5.24 1.51
C ASP A 76 8.29 -4.37 1.61
N GLY A 77 8.42 -3.10 1.19
CA GLY A 77 7.32 -2.15 1.29
C GLY A 77 6.11 -2.52 0.45
N TYR A 78 6.30 -3.22 -0.66
CA TYR A 78 5.19 -3.65 -1.51
C TYR A 78 4.30 -4.67 -0.78
N LYS A 79 4.91 -5.62 -0.11
CA LYS A 79 4.16 -6.59 0.70
C LYS A 79 3.50 -5.93 1.90
N GLN A 80 4.16 -4.93 2.47
CA GLN A 80 3.57 -4.14 3.56
C GLN A 80 2.31 -3.41 3.11
N VAL A 81 2.33 -2.84 1.90
CA VAL A 81 1.16 -2.16 1.34
C VAL A 81 0.00 -3.13 1.14
N VAL A 82 0.28 -4.31 0.59
CA VAL A 82 -0.75 -5.35 0.42
C VAL A 82 -1.33 -5.75 1.78
N TRP A 83 -0.47 -5.99 2.76
CA TRP A 83 -0.92 -6.33 4.11
C TRP A 83 -1.82 -5.24 4.69
N GLY A 84 -1.40 -3.98 4.52
CA GLY A 84 -2.14 -2.84 5.05
C GLY A 84 -3.50 -2.67 4.42
N LEU A 85 -3.59 -2.82 3.08
CA LEU A 85 -4.87 -2.72 2.39
C LEU A 85 -5.81 -3.87 2.77
N ASN A 86 -5.27 -5.07 2.96
CA ASN A 86 -6.08 -6.19 3.45
C ASN A 86 -6.59 -5.95 4.86
N TYR A 87 -5.75 -5.39 5.72
CA TYR A 87 -6.13 -5.03 7.08
C TYR A 87 -7.26 -3.99 7.06
N ILE A 88 -7.10 -2.94 6.26
CA ILE A 88 -8.12 -1.90 6.13
C ILE A 88 -9.43 -2.48 5.59
N SER A 89 -9.34 -3.31 4.56
CA SER A 89 -10.53 -3.94 3.96
C SER A 89 -11.29 -4.77 4.99
N GLY A 90 -10.58 -5.55 5.79
CA GLY A 90 -11.22 -6.40 6.79
C GLY A 90 -11.80 -5.66 7.97
N ARG A 91 -11.18 -4.55 8.37
CA ARG A 91 -11.58 -3.83 9.58
C ARG A 91 -12.49 -2.64 9.30
N TYR A 92 -12.23 -1.89 8.24
CA TYR A 92 -12.94 -0.64 7.96
C TYR A 92 -13.67 -0.63 6.63
N GLY A 93 -13.38 -1.56 5.75
CA GLY A 93 -13.94 -1.61 4.41
C GLY A 93 -13.06 -0.89 3.39
N GLU A 94 -12.73 0.38 3.62
CA GLU A 94 -11.94 1.15 2.67
C GLU A 94 -11.11 2.23 3.36
N PRO A 95 -10.07 2.75 2.67
CA PRO A 95 -9.12 3.70 3.28
C PRO A 95 -9.73 4.95 3.89
N CYS A 96 -10.77 5.52 3.27
CA CYS A 96 -11.37 6.72 3.83
C CYS A 96 -12.03 6.47 5.18
N ALA A 97 -12.60 5.27 5.37
CA ALA A 97 -13.15 4.89 6.67
C ALA A 97 -12.04 4.72 7.71
N ALA A 98 -10.91 4.15 7.30
CA ALA A 98 -9.76 4.00 8.19
C ALA A 98 -9.19 5.36 8.60
N LEU A 99 -9.07 6.29 7.65
CA LEU A 99 -8.62 7.64 7.93
C LEU A 99 -9.55 8.36 8.90
N ASP A 100 -10.86 8.20 8.72
CA ASP A 100 -11.86 8.79 9.58
C ASP A 100 -11.71 8.28 11.01
N HIS A 101 -11.49 6.98 11.18
CA HIS A 101 -11.23 6.38 12.48
C HIS A 101 -9.94 6.94 13.09
N TRP A 102 -8.87 7.05 12.29
CA TRP A 102 -7.60 7.61 12.74
C TRP A 102 -7.77 9.05 13.20
N SER A 103 -8.56 9.83 12.46
CA SER A 103 -8.82 11.24 12.81
C SER A 103 -9.52 11.38 14.16
N LYS A 104 -10.34 10.40 14.51
CA LYS A 104 -11.08 10.43 15.79
C LYS A 104 -10.26 9.88 16.94
N TYR A 105 -9.49 8.85 16.71
CA TYR A 105 -8.86 8.07 17.80
C TYR A 105 -7.33 8.08 17.77
N GLY A 106 -6.70 8.56 16.70
CA GLY A 106 -5.25 8.59 16.58
C GLY A 106 -4.59 7.28 16.21
N TRP A 107 -5.38 6.27 15.80
CA TRP A 107 -4.88 4.96 15.36
C TRP A 107 -5.88 4.32 14.40
N HIS A 108 -5.40 3.30 13.72
CA HIS A 108 -6.30 2.53 12.85
C HIS A 108 -6.06 1.03 12.95
#